data_3276fb7b1f9a8d4f38f4f85bff04eb07
#
_entry.id   3276fb7b1f9a8d4f38f4f85bff04eb07
#
_cell.length_a   1.000
_cell.length_b   1.000
_cell.length_c   1.000
_cell.angle_alpha   90.00
_cell.angle_beta   90.00
_cell.angle_gamma   90.00
#
_symmetry.space_group_name_H-M   'P 1'
#
loop_
_entity.id
_entity.type
_entity.pdbx_description
1 polymer ?
#
loop_
_entity_poly.entity_id
_entity_poly.type
_entity_poly.pdbx_seq_one_letter_code
_entity_poly.pdbx_strand_id
1 'polypeptide(L)'
;MLKTIARGLAGLLLAGVVIFALFGHQGAGWRWLINGGWHSSARIAALTPEEQKWAAIAWRYFVNNTQPQTGLVNGSDKQPRVTLWQMGDTLIALLAAKELGLIDEAEYDARLTRLMGTLNRLMLTETRTPGRLYSSQTAAPIDFGGKPAKNGWA
;
A
#
# COMPACT_ATOMS: atom_id res chain seq x y z
N MET A 1 51.95 27.57 -0.13
CA MET A 1 51.32 26.62 -1.04
C MET A 1 51.22 25.19 -0.43
N LEU A 2 52.30 24.63 0.09
CA LEU A 2 52.29 23.26 0.69
C LEU A 2 51.34 23.09 1.87
N LYS A 3 51.22 24.08 2.77
CA LYS A 3 50.34 24.05 3.96
C LYS A 3 48.86 24.06 3.62
N THR A 4 48.45 24.64 2.48
CA THR A 4 47.05 24.69 2.03
C THR A 4 46.65 23.36 1.42
N ILE A 5 47.56 22.71 0.68
CA ILE A 5 47.37 21.39 0.10
C ILE A 5 47.24 20.32 1.21
N ALA A 6 48.12 20.40 2.24
CA ALA A 6 48.06 19.47 3.38
C ALA A 6 46.76 19.59 4.19
N ARG A 7 46.19 20.79 4.34
CA ARG A 7 44.89 20.99 5.01
C ARG A 7 43.71 20.46 4.18
N GLY A 8 43.77 20.60 2.85
CA GLY A 8 42.79 20.04 1.94
C GLY A 8 42.76 18.51 1.96
N LEU A 9 43.94 17.88 1.94
CA LEU A 9 44.08 16.43 2.04
C LEU A 9 43.62 15.87 3.38
N ALA A 10 43.94 16.56 4.49
CA ALA A 10 43.47 16.15 5.82
C ALA A 10 41.96 16.27 5.95
N GLY A 11 41.32 17.28 5.36
CA GLY A 11 39.85 17.40 5.30
C GLY A 11 39.19 16.31 4.50
N LEU A 12 39.73 15.93 3.35
CA LEU A 12 39.24 14.83 2.51
C LEU A 12 39.38 13.47 3.20
N LEU A 13 40.52 13.24 3.91
CA LEU A 13 40.72 12.00 4.68
C LEU A 13 39.72 11.90 5.86
N LEU A 14 39.50 12.99 6.58
CA LEU A 14 38.52 13.06 7.68
C LEU A 14 37.08 12.81 7.15
N ALA A 15 36.71 13.44 6.03
CA ALA A 15 35.41 13.20 5.40
C ALA A 15 35.29 11.75 4.94
N GLY A 16 36.33 11.17 4.37
CA GLY A 16 36.35 9.75 3.98
C GLY A 16 36.21 8.81 5.17
N VAL A 17 36.89 9.10 6.29
CA VAL A 17 36.76 8.30 7.54
C VAL A 17 35.37 8.43 8.14
N VAL A 18 34.77 9.62 8.15
CA VAL A 18 33.37 9.81 8.63
C VAL A 18 32.39 9.11 7.74
N ILE A 19 32.54 9.20 6.41
CA ILE A 19 31.69 8.47 5.47
C ILE A 19 31.87 6.96 5.64
N PHE A 20 33.12 6.47 5.79
CA PHE A 20 33.36 5.05 6.04
C PHE A 20 32.81 4.58 7.39
N ALA A 21 32.98 5.39 8.47
CA ALA A 21 32.40 5.07 9.77
C ALA A 21 30.85 5.04 9.76
N LEU A 22 30.22 5.95 9.00
CA LEU A 22 28.79 6.02 8.87
C LEU A 22 28.22 4.97 7.90
N PHE A 23 28.96 4.61 6.86
CA PHE A 23 28.45 3.80 5.74
C PHE A 23 29.27 2.52 5.46
N GLY A 24 30.47 2.39 5.99
CA GLY A 24 31.45 1.37 5.56
C GLY A 24 31.47 0.08 6.37
N HIS A 25 31.00 0.05 7.60
CA HIS A 25 31.04 -1.17 8.41
C HIS A 25 29.65 -1.85 8.46
N GLN A 26 29.46 -2.82 7.60
CA GLN A 26 28.27 -3.71 7.52
C GLN A 26 26.93 -3.06 7.19
N GLY A 27 26.91 -1.90 6.55
CA GLY A 27 25.67 -1.33 6.04
C GLY A 27 24.62 -0.95 7.10
N ALA A 28 24.97 -0.91 8.38
CA ALA A 28 24.01 -0.63 9.45
C ALA A 28 23.41 0.79 9.32
N GLY A 29 24.24 1.79 9.06
CA GLY A 29 23.79 3.17 8.83
C GLY A 29 23.01 3.33 7.54
N TRP A 30 23.45 2.65 6.46
CA TRP A 30 22.77 2.63 5.18
C TRP A 30 21.44 1.84 5.26
N ARG A 31 21.45 0.71 5.95
CA ARG A 31 20.22 -0.07 6.23
C ARG A 31 19.25 0.74 7.09
N TRP A 32 19.73 1.54 8.04
CA TRP A 32 18.90 2.45 8.81
C TRP A 32 18.26 3.54 7.94
N LEU A 33 19.01 4.11 6.98
CA LEU A 33 18.53 5.11 6.02
C LEU A 33 17.56 4.53 4.98
N ILE A 34 17.88 3.35 4.44
CA ILE A 34 17.04 2.70 3.40
C ILE A 34 15.81 2.02 4.01
N ASN A 35 15.97 1.41 5.18
CA ASN A 35 14.84 0.77 5.87
C ASN A 35 14.03 1.76 6.69
N GLY A 36 14.27 3.07 6.51
CA GLY A 36 13.65 4.14 7.25
C GLY A 36 13.69 3.87 8.75
N GLY A 37 14.34 4.66 9.54
CA GLY A 37 14.37 4.52 11.01
C GLY A 37 12.98 4.62 11.69
N TRP A 38 11.95 4.40 10.95
CA TRP A 38 10.52 4.39 11.29
C TRP A 38 9.96 2.98 11.30
N HIS A 39 10.78 1.97 11.62
CA HIS A 39 10.19 0.73 12.04
C HIS A 39 9.46 1.04 13.35
N SER A 40 8.16 1.36 13.22
CA SER A 40 7.28 1.01 14.31
C SER A 40 7.68 -0.41 14.68
N SER A 41 8.00 -0.67 15.93
CA SER A 41 8.20 -2.02 16.43
C SER A 41 6.86 -2.75 16.30
N ALA A 42 6.53 -3.14 15.06
CA ALA A 42 5.37 -3.98 14.82
C ALA A 42 5.58 -5.20 15.70
N ARG A 43 4.64 -5.47 16.57
CA ARG A 43 4.70 -6.62 17.47
C ARG A 43 4.72 -7.88 16.59
N ILE A 44 5.86 -8.56 16.53
CA ILE A 44 6.00 -9.86 15.88
C ILE A 44 5.60 -10.91 16.92
N ALA A 45 4.31 -11.02 17.18
CA ALA A 45 3.76 -12.02 18.09
C ALA A 45 2.44 -12.53 17.52
N ALA A 46 2.10 -13.76 17.85
CA ALA A 46 0.79 -14.32 17.54
C ALA A 46 -0.32 -13.43 18.12
N LEU A 47 -1.41 -13.29 17.39
CA LEU A 47 -2.59 -12.57 17.88
C LEU A 47 -3.17 -13.27 19.11
N THR A 48 -3.60 -12.49 20.07
CA THR A 48 -4.44 -12.99 21.16
C THR A 48 -5.81 -13.46 20.61
N PRO A 49 -6.53 -14.31 21.34
CA PRO A 49 -7.87 -14.74 20.91
C PRO A 49 -8.84 -13.57 20.68
N GLU A 50 -8.70 -12.49 21.44
CA GLU A 50 -9.52 -11.29 21.28
C GLU A 50 -9.16 -10.52 20.01
N GLU A 51 -7.88 -10.35 19.71
CA GLU A 51 -7.40 -9.73 18.47
C GLU A 51 -7.79 -10.55 17.24
N GLN A 52 -7.74 -11.88 17.31
CA GLN A 52 -8.25 -12.76 16.25
C GLN A 52 -9.73 -12.53 16.00
N LYS A 53 -10.53 -12.40 17.06
CA LYS A 53 -11.94 -12.07 16.94
C LYS A 53 -12.17 -10.72 16.25
N TRP A 54 -11.40 -9.70 16.60
CA TRP A 54 -11.50 -8.38 15.97
C TRP A 54 -11.08 -8.43 14.50
N ALA A 55 -10.01 -9.14 14.17
CA ALA A 55 -9.57 -9.34 12.80
C ALA A 55 -10.66 -10.05 11.96
N ALA A 56 -11.29 -11.07 12.49
CA ALA A 56 -12.40 -11.78 11.83
C ALA A 56 -13.64 -10.88 11.66
N ILE A 57 -13.94 -9.99 12.61
CA ILE A 57 -15.01 -9.01 12.49
C ILE A 57 -14.69 -7.99 11.39
N ALA A 58 -13.47 -7.47 11.35
CA ALA A 58 -13.03 -6.54 10.32
C ALA A 58 -13.06 -7.20 8.92
N TRP A 59 -12.59 -8.45 8.81
CA TRP A 59 -12.60 -9.19 7.55
C TRP A 59 -14.02 -9.40 6.99
N ARG A 60 -15.01 -9.59 7.85
CA ARG A 60 -16.42 -9.72 7.41
C ARG A 60 -16.93 -8.52 6.62
N TYR A 61 -16.41 -7.31 6.91
CA TYR A 61 -16.73 -6.14 6.10
C TYR A 61 -16.32 -6.36 4.62
N PHE A 62 -15.11 -6.82 4.40
CA PHE A 62 -14.60 -7.09 3.05
C PHE A 62 -15.39 -8.18 2.36
N VAL A 63 -15.71 -9.27 3.06
CA VAL A 63 -16.53 -10.37 2.52
C VAL A 63 -17.92 -9.86 2.09
N ASN A 64 -18.59 -9.10 2.96
CA ASN A 64 -19.96 -8.64 2.73
C ASN A 64 -20.08 -7.52 1.68
N ASN A 65 -18.98 -6.81 1.42
CA ASN A 65 -18.97 -5.65 0.53
C ASN A 65 -18.18 -5.87 -0.76
N THR A 66 -17.62 -7.05 -0.99
CA THR A 66 -16.95 -7.40 -2.24
C THR A 66 -17.97 -7.63 -3.35
N GLN A 67 -17.80 -6.94 -4.46
CA GLN A 67 -18.62 -7.14 -5.65
C GLN A 67 -18.12 -8.37 -6.43
N PRO A 68 -19.00 -9.35 -6.69
CA PRO A 68 -18.56 -10.64 -7.25
C PRO A 68 -17.99 -10.53 -8.67
N GLN A 69 -18.43 -9.56 -9.46
CA GLN A 69 -18.00 -9.39 -10.85
C GLN A 69 -16.63 -8.70 -10.94
N THR A 70 -16.40 -7.68 -10.12
CA THR A 70 -15.21 -6.84 -10.19
C THR A 70 -14.14 -7.20 -9.15
N GLY A 71 -14.53 -7.81 -8.04
CA GLY A 71 -13.67 -8.00 -6.88
C GLY A 71 -13.41 -6.70 -6.10
N LEU A 72 -13.99 -5.58 -6.51
CA LEU A 72 -13.90 -4.32 -5.78
C LEU A 72 -14.75 -4.38 -4.51
N VAL A 73 -14.23 -3.79 -3.45
CA VAL A 73 -14.94 -3.68 -2.17
C VAL A 73 -15.60 -2.31 -2.09
N ASN A 74 -16.86 -2.25 -1.66
CA ASN A 74 -17.52 -0.97 -1.42
C ASN A 74 -16.76 -0.16 -0.38
N GLY A 75 -16.60 1.12 -0.61
CA GLY A 75 -15.93 2.02 0.33
C GLY A 75 -16.74 2.33 1.60
N SER A 76 -18.03 2.02 1.59
CA SER A 76 -18.93 2.09 2.73
C SER A 76 -19.94 0.94 2.65
N ASP A 77 -20.47 0.50 3.79
CA ASP A 77 -21.39 -0.65 3.83
C ASP A 77 -22.55 -0.46 2.85
N LYS A 78 -22.76 -1.46 2.00
CA LYS A 78 -23.84 -1.52 0.99
C LYS A 78 -23.88 -0.37 -0.01
N GLN A 79 -22.87 0.52 -0.05
CA GLN A 79 -22.79 1.58 -1.05
C GLN A 79 -21.86 1.16 -2.19
N PRO A 80 -22.34 0.93 -3.41
CA PRO A 80 -21.56 0.36 -4.50
C PRO A 80 -20.65 1.41 -5.17
N ARG A 81 -19.80 2.04 -4.38
CA ARG A 81 -18.79 3.01 -4.82
C ARG A 81 -17.50 2.82 -4.03
N VAL A 82 -16.37 3.14 -4.65
CA VAL A 82 -15.05 2.97 -4.07
C VAL A 82 -14.07 3.99 -4.68
N THR A 83 -13.16 4.51 -3.87
CA THR A 83 -12.04 5.36 -4.34
C THR A 83 -10.82 4.52 -4.67
N LEU A 84 -9.85 5.08 -5.41
CA LEU A 84 -8.57 4.41 -5.66
C LEU A 84 -7.80 4.08 -4.38
N TRP A 85 -7.87 4.95 -3.36
CA TRP A 85 -7.25 4.66 -2.06
C TRP A 85 -7.81 3.42 -1.42
N GLN A 86 -9.14 3.31 -1.38
CA GLN A 86 -9.81 2.15 -0.82
C GLN A 86 -9.56 0.87 -1.61
N MET A 87 -9.28 0.97 -2.93
CA MET A 87 -8.80 -0.17 -3.71
C MET A 87 -7.41 -0.61 -3.24
N GLY A 88 -6.51 0.35 -2.95
CA GLY A 88 -5.20 0.09 -2.31
C GLY A 88 -5.34 -0.54 -0.93
N ASP A 89 -6.22 -0.01 -0.09
CA ASP A 89 -6.53 -0.56 1.24
C ASP A 89 -7.03 -2.01 1.14
N THR A 90 -7.81 -2.34 0.10
CA THR A 90 -8.29 -3.71 -0.15
C THR A 90 -7.14 -4.67 -0.42
N LEU A 91 -6.09 -4.26 -1.16
CA LEU A 91 -4.90 -5.09 -1.39
C LEU A 91 -4.15 -5.37 -0.09
N ILE A 92 -4.00 -4.35 0.76
CA ILE A 92 -3.38 -4.50 2.08
C ILE A 92 -4.22 -5.42 2.97
N ALA A 93 -5.54 -5.25 2.96
CA ALA A 93 -6.45 -6.08 3.75
C ALA A 93 -6.44 -7.55 3.30
N LEU A 94 -6.34 -7.82 2.00
CA LEU A 94 -6.20 -9.18 1.46
C LEU A 94 -4.92 -9.86 1.96
N LEU A 95 -3.80 -9.16 1.89
CA LEU A 95 -2.52 -9.65 2.40
C LEU A 95 -2.61 -9.91 3.90
N ALA A 96 -3.14 -8.96 4.66
CA ALA A 96 -3.31 -9.12 6.10
C ALA A 96 -4.22 -10.30 6.46
N ALA A 97 -5.32 -10.49 5.74
CA ALA A 97 -6.23 -11.60 5.98
C ALA A 97 -5.57 -12.97 5.77
N LYS A 98 -4.71 -13.09 4.74
CA LYS A 98 -3.89 -14.28 4.50
C LYS A 98 -2.88 -14.49 5.62
N GLU A 99 -2.08 -13.47 5.95
CA GLU A 99 -1.03 -13.54 6.98
C GLU A 99 -1.61 -13.84 8.39
N LEU A 100 -2.83 -13.41 8.66
CA LEU A 100 -3.54 -13.67 9.91
C LEU A 100 -4.32 -15.01 9.90
N GLY A 101 -4.26 -15.77 8.80
CA GLY A 101 -4.94 -17.04 8.66
C GLY A 101 -6.48 -16.94 8.61
N LEU A 102 -7.02 -15.78 8.24
CA LEU A 102 -8.46 -15.58 8.06
C LEU A 102 -8.97 -16.15 6.75
N ILE A 103 -8.10 -16.26 5.75
CA ILE A 103 -8.32 -16.91 4.45
C ILE A 103 -7.14 -17.80 4.12
N ASP A 104 -7.37 -18.81 3.32
CA ASP A 104 -6.31 -19.66 2.79
C ASP A 104 -5.67 -19.08 1.52
N GLU A 105 -4.62 -19.75 1.02
CA GLU A 105 -3.90 -19.35 -0.20
C GLU A 105 -4.83 -19.32 -1.41
N ALA A 106 -5.70 -20.31 -1.55
CA ALA A 106 -6.57 -20.43 -2.72
C ALA A 106 -7.61 -19.29 -2.76
N GLU A 107 -8.20 -18.93 -1.62
CA GLU A 107 -9.10 -17.79 -1.52
C GLU A 107 -8.37 -16.47 -1.77
N TYR A 108 -7.16 -16.31 -1.21
CA TYR A 108 -6.32 -15.14 -1.44
C TYR A 108 -6.03 -14.96 -2.94
N ASP A 109 -5.54 -15.99 -3.61
CA ASP A 109 -5.21 -15.93 -5.04
C ASP A 109 -6.44 -15.64 -5.91
N ALA A 110 -7.58 -16.26 -5.60
CA ALA A 110 -8.80 -16.01 -6.33
C ALA A 110 -9.30 -14.57 -6.21
N ARG A 111 -9.26 -14.01 -5.00
CA ARG A 111 -9.66 -12.61 -4.75
C ARG A 111 -8.66 -11.63 -5.36
N LEU A 112 -7.37 -11.86 -5.18
CA LEU A 112 -6.32 -11.02 -5.73
C LEU A 112 -6.36 -11.01 -7.26
N THR A 113 -6.46 -12.16 -7.90
CA THR A 113 -6.54 -12.28 -9.37
C THR A 113 -7.73 -11.50 -9.93
N ARG A 114 -8.90 -11.62 -9.31
CA ARG A 114 -10.09 -10.88 -9.74
C ARG A 114 -9.91 -9.38 -9.59
N LEU A 115 -9.44 -8.92 -8.45
CA LEU A 115 -9.19 -7.50 -8.17
C LEU A 115 -8.15 -6.93 -9.13
N MET A 116 -7.01 -7.60 -9.30
CA MET A 116 -5.95 -7.17 -10.22
C MET A 116 -6.41 -7.16 -11.68
N GLY A 117 -7.22 -8.16 -12.07
CA GLY A 117 -7.85 -8.18 -13.38
C GLY A 117 -8.75 -6.97 -13.65
N THR A 118 -9.47 -6.50 -12.63
CA THR A 118 -10.29 -5.28 -12.72
C THR A 118 -9.42 -4.03 -12.74
N LEU A 119 -8.42 -3.92 -11.87
CA LEU A 119 -7.51 -2.76 -11.82
C LEU A 119 -6.75 -2.59 -13.13
N ASN A 120 -6.30 -3.68 -13.76
CA ASN A 120 -5.60 -3.64 -15.05
C ASN A 120 -6.48 -3.14 -16.21
N ARG A 121 -7.80 -3.22 -16.07
CA ARG A 121 -8.79 -2.75 -17.06
C ARG A 121 -9.62 -1.56 -16.56
N LEU A 122 -9.14 -0.89 -15.50
CA LEU A 122 -9.87 0.20 -14.90
C LEU A 122 -10.10 1.31 -15.91
N MET A 123 -11.36 1.71 -16.09
CA MET A 123 -11.72 2.75 -17.05
C MET A 123 -11.21 4.11 -16.57
N LEU A 124 -10.65 4.86 -17.50
CA LEU A 124 -10.26 6.25 -17.28
C LEU A 124 -11.45 7.18 -17.56
N THR A 125 -11.40 8.38 -17.01
CA THR A 125 -12.33 9.45 -17.34
C THR A 125 -12.14 9.96 -18.78
N GLU A 126 -13.01 10.85 -19.24
CA GLU A 126 -12.89 11.48 -20.57
C GLU A 126 -11.54 12.21 -20.75
N THR A 127 -10.96 12.72 -19.68
CA THR A 127 -9.62 13.34 -19.67
C THR A 127 -8.46 12.35 -19.66
N ARG A 128 -8.74 11.05 -19.77
CA ARG A 128 -7.76 9.95 -19.73
C ARG A 128 -6.96 9.88 -18.43
N THR A 129 -7.53 10.35 -17.36
CA THR A 129 -6.98 10.28 -16.00
C THR A 129 -7.82 9.33 -15.15
N PRO A 130 -7.25 8.73 -14.09
CA PRO A 130 -8.04 7.96 -13.15
C PRO A 130 -9.13 8.81 -12.50
N GLY A 131 -10.32 8.24 -12.34
CA GLY A 131 -11.40 8.87 -11.62
C GLY A 131 -11.14 8.94 -10.11
N ARG A 132 -11.74 9.90 -9.42
CA ARG A 132 -11.72 9.98 -7.96
C ARG A 132 -12.53 8.84 -7.34
N LEU A 133 -13.65 8.53 -7.94
CA LEU A 133 -14.65 7.58 -7.45
C LEU A 133 -15.05 6.63 -8.60
N TYR A 134 -15.27 5.38 -8.25
CA TYR A 134 -15.71 4.34 -9.17
C TYR A 134 -16.94 3.63 -8.63
N SER A 135 -17.79 3.18 -9.53
CA SER A 135 -18.77 2.15 -9.21
C SER A 135 -18.03 0.85 -8.91
N SER A 136 -18.21 0.31 -7.71
CA SER A 136 -17.60 -0.99 -7.38
C SER A 136 -18.21 -2.15 -8.17
N GLN A 137 -19.45 -2.01 -8.65
CA GLN A 137 -20.14 -3.02 -9.45
C GLN A 137 -19.62 -3.10 -10.89
N THR A 138 -19.32 -1.95 -11.52
CA THR A 138 -18.98 -1.88 -12.95
C THR A 138 -17.55 -1.45 -13.23
N ALA A 139 -16.80 -1.00 -12.21
CA ALA A 139 -15.52 -0.36 -12.34
C ALA A 139 -15.49 0.90 -13.23
N ALA A 140 -16.64 1.52 -13.47
CA ALA A 140 -16.76 2.76 -14.22
C ALA A 140 -16.49 3.97 -13.33
N PRO A 141 -15.79 5.02 -13.82
CA PRO A 141 -15.61 6.24 -13.08
C PRO A 141 -16.95 6.99 -12.94
N ILE A 142 -17.28 7.40 -11.71
CA ILE A 142 -18.53 8.11 -11.39
C ILE A 142 -18.25 9.36 -10.58
N ASP A 143 -19.16 10.30 -10.60
CA ASP A 143 -19.22 11.44 -9.68
C ASP A 143 -19.89 11.06 -8.35
N PHE A 144 -19.96 11.99 -7.41
CA PHE A 144 -20.61 11.79 -6.13
C PHE A 144 -22.14 11.55 -6.23
N GLY A 145 -22.75 11.97 -7.33
CA GLY A 145 -24.15 11.71 -7.66
C GLY A 145 -24.38 10.36 -8.36
N GLY A 146 -23.32 9.60 -8.63
CA GLY A 146 -23.38 8.30 -9.30
C GLY A 146 -23.47 8.38 -10.84
N LYS A 147 -23.33 9.57 -11.42
CA LYS A 147 -23.29 9.77 -12.87
C LYS A 147 -21.86 9.55 -13.41
N PRO A 148 -21.70 9.24 -14.71
CA PRO A 148 -20.37 9.12 -15.30
C PRO A 148 -19.49 10.35 -15.02
N ALA A 149 -18.28 10.13 -14.50
CA ALA A 149 -17.33 11.20 -14.22
C ALA A 149 -16.66 11.66 -15.52
N LYS A 150 -16.71 12.97 -15.77
CA LYS A 150 -16.05 13.58 -16.95
C LYS A 150 -14.56 13.81 -16.69
N ASN A 151 -14.21 14.24 -15.49
CA ASN A 151 -12.86 14.60 -15.10
C ASN A 151 -12.33 13.64 -14.04
N GLY A 152 -11.01 13.47 -14.00
CA GLY A 152 -10.32 12.73 -12.97
C GLY A 152 -10.05 13.58 -11.72
N TRP A 153 -8.90 13.36 -11.11
CA TRP A 153 -8.39 14.21 -10.05
C TRP A 153 -7.99 15.57 -10.64
N ALA A 154 -8.79 16.54 -10.47
CA ALA A 154 -8.50 17.93 -10.73
C ALA A 154 -8.73 18.75 -9.48
#